data_9436a4eeb24e14ea37b2f3625ef2bd36
#
_entry.id   9436a4eeb24e14ea37b2f3625ef2bd36
#
_cell.length_a   1.000
_cell.length_b   1.000
_cell.length_c   1.000
_cell.angle_alpha   90.00
_cell.angle_beta   90.00
_cell.angle_gamma   90.00
#
_symmetry.space_group_name_H-M   'P 1'
#
loop_
_entity.id
_entity.type
_entity.pdbx_description
1 polymer ?
#
loop_
_entity_poly.entity_id
_entity_poly.type
_entity_poly.pdbx_seq_one_letter_code
_entity_poly.pdbx_strand_id
1 'polypeptide(L)'
;MAVNKTKLKKQIFDIIQIGDKSNLASRAFDIFIVGVILSNISVMFLQTYDQLEPYYGLLSVIEWVTTGIFCVEYILRIWTADFLYPTCTRGKAIGKFLISYDGVVDLLTIIPVFFLSGFVAFRMLRVIRIFHLFRINSKYDSFNVIKIVLLRKSRQIISSMFIIFILMMASSLCMYSTEHAAQPGVFSNAFSGIWWAVSTVLTVGYGDIYPITLLGKCMAIVIAFMGVLLVAIPTGIISAGFVEQYQNNANEESKVVDVDEIGELLVDDVSKFGGRTILQATEEYGVNIYMVLRDNMSILPTGDLKIQTGDILIVKSKFLEKRRGSSLS
;
A
#
# COMPACT_ATOMS: atom_id res chain seq x y z
N MET A 1 -40.31 1.03 15.08
CA MET A 1 -39.14 1.62 15.76
C MET A 1 -37.80 0.99 15.32
N ALA A 2 -37.69 -0.33 15.13
CA ALA A 2 -36.43 -1.01 14.72
C ALA A 2 -35.93 -0.60 13.33
N VAL A 3 -36.77 -0.46 12.33
CA VAL A 3 -36.43 -0.09 10.94
C VAL A 3 -35.78 1.30 10.88
N ASN A 4 -36.23 2.23 11.72
CA ASN A 4 -35.67 3.61 11.74
C ASN A 4 -34.26 3.64 12.37
N LYS A 5 -33.98 2.79 13.38
CA LYS A 5 -32.65 2.66 14.00
C LYS A 5 -31.60 2.08 13.04
N THR A 6 -31.99 1.10 12.22
CA THR A 6 -31.08 0.48 11.23
C THR A 6 -30.75 1.46 10.11
N LYS A 7 -31.75 2.27 9.66
CA LYS A 7 -31.55 3.29 8.63
C LYS A 7 -30.63 4.41 9.12
N LEU A 8 -30.83 4.90 10.35
CA LEU A 8 -29.97 5.91 10.98
C LEU A 8 -28.54 5.39 11.15
N LYS A 9 -28.38 4.14 11.62
CA LYS A 9 -27.08 3.50 11.79
C LYS A 9 -26.32 3.38 10.48
N LYS A 10 -27.02 3.03 9.38
CA LYS A 10 -26.43 2.97 8.04
C LYS A 10 -26.01 4.36 7.55
N GLN A 11 -26.85 5.37 7.75
CA GLN A 11 -26.48 6.75 7.38
C GLN A 11 -25.22 7.23 8.12
N ILE A 12 -25.12 6.94 9.43
CA ILE A 12 -23.93 7.28 10.22
C ILE A 12 -22.71 6.52 9.69
N PHE A 13 -22.85 5.23 9.38
CA PHE A 13 -21.80 4.44 8.77
C PHE A 13 -21.32 5.04 7.45
N ASP A 14 -22.23 5.39 6.54
CA ASP A 14 -21.93 5.96 5.22
C ASP A 14 -21.22 7.35 5.34
N ILE A 15 -21.48 8.11 6.42
CA ILE A 15 -20.81 9.39 6.69
C ILE A 15 -19.42 9.18 7.27
N ILE A 16 -19.27 8.25 8.24
CA ILE A 16 -18.02 8.04 8.98
C ILE A 16 -17.06 7.14 8.21
N GLN A 17 -17.61 6.25 7.36
CA GLN A 17 -16.77 5.43 6.50
C GLN A 17 -16.10 6.33 5.47
N ILE A 18 -14.81 6.45 5.66
CA ILE A 18 -13.96 7.21 4.75
C ILE A 18 -14.02 6.56 3.36
N GLY A 19 -14.50 7.21 2.29
CA GLY A 19 -14.35 6.67 0.96
C GLY A 19 -15.49 6.85 -0.02
N ASP A 20 -16.64 7.27 0.40
CA ASP A 20 -17.72 7.50 -0.54
C ASP A 20 -17.58 8.88 -1.20
N LYS A 21 -17.06 8.88 -2.43
CA LYS A 21 -16.91 10.12 -3.25
C LYS A 21 -18.27 10.70 -3.66
N SER A 22 -19.35 9.91 -3.57
CA SER A 22 -20.69 10.31 -4.01
C SER A 22 -21.45 11.14 -2.98
N ASN A 23 -21.10 11.03 -1.68
CA ASN A 23 -21.83 11.66 -0.59
C ASN A 23 -21.14 12.94 -0.09
N LEU A 24 -21.78 14.12 -0.28
CA LEU A 24 -21.26 15.40 0.18
C LEU A 24 -21.01 15.43 1.71
N ALA A 25 -21.88 14.77 2.50
CA ALA A 25 -21.76 14.71 3.94
C ALA A 25 -20.52 13.91 4.39
N SER A 26 -20.20 12.80 3.71
CA SER A 26 -18.99 12.03 3.97
C SER A 26 -17.73 12.85 3.65
N ARG A 27 -17.73 13.59 2.54
CA ARG A 27 -16.59 14.48 2.18
C ARG A 27 -16.40 15.61 3.18
N ALA A 28 -17.48 16.23 3.64
CA ALA A 28 -17.43 17.29 4.66
C ALA A 28 -16.88 16.73 6.00
N PHE A 29 -17.31 15.55 6.39
CA PHE A 29 -16.80 14.87 7.58
C PHE A 29 -15.32 14.54 7.46
N ASP A 30 -14.86 14.03 6.30
CA ASP A 30 -13.46 13.75 6.05
C ASP A 30 -12.59 15.01 6.19
N ILE A 31 -13.02 16.14 5.58
CA ILE A 31 -12.31 17.43 5.68
C ILE A 31 -12.30 17.92 7.15
N PHE A 32 -13.42 17.78 7.85
CA PHE A 32 -13.52 18.16 9.27
C PHE A 32 -12.53 17.35 10.12
N ILE A 33 -12.50 16.04 9.97
CA ILE A 33 -11.55 15.15 10.71
C ILE A 33 -10.10 15.48 10.37
N VAL A 34 -9.78 15.77 9.10
CA VAL A 34 -8.43 16.26 8.72
C VAL A 34 -8.08 17.53 9.50
N GLY A 35 -8.99 18.50 9.54
CA GLY A 35 -8.80 19.74 10.27
C GLY A 35 -8.56 19.49 11.76
N VAL A 36 -9.32 18.58 12.38
CA VAL A 36 -9.16 18.17 13.78
C VAL A 36 -7.79 17.52 14.02
N ILE A 37 -7.35 16.62 13.13
CA ILE A 37 -6.04 15.96 13.21
C ILE A 37 -4.92 17.01 13.12
N LEU A 38 -4.97 17.89 12.10
CA LEU A 38 -3.96 18.92 11.90
C LEU A 38 -3.92 19.89 13.08
N SER A 39 -5.08 20.30 13.61
CA SER A 39 -5.16 21.14 14.80
C SER A 39 -4.51 20.47 16.02
N ASN A 40 -4.80 19.18 16.24
CA ASN A 40 -4.22 18.44 17.36
C ASN A 40 -2.70 18.30 17.23
N ILE A 41 -2.18 18.00 16.02
CA ILE A 41 -0.75 17.94 15.75
C ILE A 41 -0.10 19.31 15.95
N SER A 42 -0.72 20.39 15.45
CA SER A 42 -0.22 21.75 15.63
C SER A 42 -0.11 22.12 17.10
N VAL A 43 -1.10 21.77 17.92
CA VAL A 43 -1.05 21.96 19.37
C VAL A 43 0.15 21.24 19.99
N MET A 44 0.43 20.00 19.58
CA MET A 44 1.61 19.27 20.08
C MET A 44 2.93 20.00 19.76
N PHE A 45 3.06 20.56 18.55
CA PHE A 45 4.23 21.35 18.21
C PHE A 45 4.30 22.67 19.02
N LEU A 46 3.19 23.40 19.14
CA LEU A 46 3.14 24.64 19.87
C LEU A 46 3.44 24.47 21.37
N GLN A 47 3.06 23.35 21.98
CA GLN A 47 3.39 23.01 23.36
C GLN A 47 4.90 22.74 23.59
N THR A 48 5.72 22.65 22.56
CA THR A 48 7.19 22.54 22.70
C THR A 48 7.91 23.89 22.84
N TYR A 49 7.21 25.02 22.61
CA TYR A 49 7.78 26.35 22.69
C TYR A 49 7.56 26.95 24.08
N ASP A 50 8.62 27.13 24.85
CA ASP A 50 8.56 27.73 26.18
C ASP A 50 7.94 29.15 26.18
N GLN A 51 8.11 29.89 25.07
CA GLN A 51 7.52 31.21 24.87
C GLN A 51 5.99 31.21 24.86
N LEU A 52 5.35 30.08 24.62
CA LEU A 52 3.90 29.87 24.58
C LEU A 52 3.34 29.36 25.93
N GLU A 53 4.16 29.27 26.97
CA GLU A 53 3.74 28.84 28.31
C GLU A 53 2.45 29.52 28.79
N PRO A 54 2.26 30.86 28.62
CA PRO A 54 1.01 31.54 29.04
C PRO A 54 -0.24 30.98 28.32
N TYR A 55 -0.10 30.38 27.17
CA TYR A 55 -1.19 29.83 26.32
C TYR A 55 -1.40 28.33 26.50
N TYR A 56 -0.60 27.64 27.33
CA TYR A 56 -0.71 26.18 27.49
C TYR A 56 -2.09 25.75 27.99
N GLY A 57 -2.78 26.60 28.79
CA GLY A 57 -4.16 26.34 29.18
C GLY A 57 -5.11 26.23 27.98
N LEU A 58 -5.02 27.18 27.04
CA LEU A 58 -5.82 27.18 25.82
C LEU A 58 -5.45 25.98 24.91
N LEU A 59 -4.16 25.74 24.73
CA LEU A 59 -3.67 24.59 23.94
C LEU A 59 -4.16 23.26 24.50
N SER A 60 -4.16 23.11 25.83
CA SER A 60 -4.69 21.92 26.51
C SER A 60 -6.20 21.75 26.27
N VAL A 61 -6.98 22.84 26.30
CA VAL A 61 -8.41 22.76 25.97
C VAL A 61 -8.64 22.26 24.56
N ILE A 62 -7.89 22.78 23.58
CA ILE A 62 -7.98 22.34 22.19
C ILE A 62 -7.60 20.84 22.08
N GLU A 63 -6.56 20.40 22.80
CA GLU A 63 -6.16 18.99 22.85
C GLU A 63 -7.29 18.10 23.39
N TRP A 64 -7.93 18.51 24.50
CA TRP A 64 -9.05 17.75 25.09
C TRP A 64 -10.27 17.70 24.17
N VAL A 65 -10.63 18.82 23.54
CA VAL A 65 -11.76 18.89 22.60
C VAL A 65 -11.50 17.98 21.38
N THR A 66 -10.33 18.10 20.76
CA THR A 66 -9.97 17.27 19.59
C THR A 66 -9.91 15.79 19.94
N THR A 67 -9.39 15.44 21.12
CA THR A 67 -9.41 14.05 21.61
C THR A 67 -10.83 13.55 21.88
N GLY A 68 -11.69 14.39 22.44
CA GLY A 68 -13.11 14.07 22.61
C GLY A 68 -13.80 13.74 21.28
N ILE A 69 -13.49 14.48 20.22
CA ILE A 69 -14.00 14.21 18.87
C ILE A 69 -13.52 12.82 18.38
N PHE A 70 -12.22 12.47 18.57
CA PHE A 70 -11.70 11.13 18.23
C PHE A 70 -12.36 10.02 19.05
N CYS A 71 -12.64 10.25 20.33
CA CYS A 71 -13.37 9.28 21.16
C CYS A 71 -14.78 9.02 20.61
N VAL A 72 -15.52 10.07 20.26
CA VAL A 72 -16.85 9.96 19.68
C VAL A 72 -16.79 9.22 18.34
N GLU A 73 -15.86 9.58 17.46
CA GLU A 73 -15.63 8.89 16.19
C GLU A 73 -15.37 7.41 16.40
N TYR A 74 -14.46 7.05 17.32
CA TYR A 74 -14.11 5.67 17.62
C TYR A 74 -15.31 4.85 18.12
N ILE A 75 -16.09 5.42 19.04
CA ILE A 75 -17.31 4.77 19.55
C ILE A 75 -18.32 4.53 18.42
N LEU A 76 -18.51 5.51 17.53
CA LEU A 76 -19.40 5.40 16.41
C LEU A 76 -18.92 4.33 15.41
N ARG A 77 -17.62 4.18 15.20
CA ARG A 77 -17.03 3.13 14.36
C ARG A 77 -17.22 1.74 14.96
N ILE A 78 -16.99 1.57 16.26
CA ILE A 78 -17.29 0.32 16.97
C ILE A 78 -18.77 -0.03 16.83
N TRP A 79 -19.65 0.97 16.99
CA TRP A 79 -21.07 0.77 16.88
C TRP A 79 -21.51 0.35 15.48
N THR A 80 -20.85 0.83 14.43
CA THR A 80 -21.16 0.55 13.02
C THR A 80 -20.32 -0.59 12.40
N ALA A 81 -19.47 -1.25 13.18
CA ALA A 81 -18.52 -2.26 12.70
C ALA A 81 -19.19 -3.47 12.01
N ASP A 82 -20.46 -3.77 12.31
CA ASP A 82 -21.23 -4.82 11.66
C ASP A 82 -21.51 -4.53 10.17
N PHE A 83 -21.55 -3.27 9.74
CA PHE A 83 -21.63 -2.93 8.32
C PHE A 83 -20.29 -3.09 7.59
N LEU A 84 -19.17 -2.96 8.31
CA LEU A 84 -17.83 -3.17 7.74
C LEU A 84 -17.55 -4.66 7.49
N TYR A 85 -18.13 -5.56 8.34
CA TYR A 85 -17.94 -7.00 8.25
C TYR A 85 -19.29 -7.74 8.19
N PRO A 86 -20.03 -7.62 7.07
CA PRO A 86 -21.42 -8.13 6.97
C PRO A 86 -21.53 -9.65 7.10
N THR A 87 -20.45 -10.40 6.83
CA THR A 87 -20.40 -11.86 6.95
C THR A 87 -20.18 -12.37 8.38
N CYS A 88 -19.93 -11.46 9.35
CA CYS A 88 -19.60 -11.80 10.72
C CYS A 88 -20.79 -11.48 11.66
N THR A 89 -20.90 -12.24 12.77
CA THR A 89 -21.79 -11.84 13.87
C THR A 89 -21.30 -10.53 14.48
N ARG A 90 -22.19 -9.71 15.05
CA ARG A 90 -21.89 -8.39 15.60
C ARG A 90 -20.66 -8.39 16.56
N GLY A 91 -20.59 -9.37 17.47
CA GLY A 91 -19.44 -9.47 18.39
C GLY A 91 -18.12 -9.78 17.69
N LYS A 92 -18.14 -10.66 16.68
CA LYS A 92 -16.95 -10.96 15.86
C LYS A 92 -16.55 -9.76 14.99
N ALA A 93 -17.51 -9.00 14.47
CA ALA A 93 -17.26 -7.79 13.69
C ALA A 93 -16.56 -6.71 14.53
N ILE A 94 -17.03 -6.48 15.77
CA ILE A 94 -16.39 -5.57 16.71
C ILE A 94 -14.97 -6.04 17.05
N GLY A 95 -14.78 -7.33 17.40
CA GLY A 95 -13.45 -7.88 17.69
C GLY A 95 -12.48 -7.74 16.51
N LYS A 96 -12.97 -7.99 15.28
CA LYS A 96 -12.19 -7.83 14.06
C LYS A 96 -11.82 -6.37 13.78
N PHE A 97 -12.73 -5.43 14.05
CA PHE A 97 -12.45 -4.00 13.95
C PHE A 97 -11.39 -3.56 14.97
N LEU A 98 -11.52 -3.96 16.23
CA LEU A 98 -10.57 -3.59 17.30
C LEU A 98 -9.12 -4.05 17.00
N ILE A 99 -8.96 -5.19 16.33
CA ILE A 99 -7.64 -5.74 15.94
C ILE A 99 -7.22 -5.24 14.55
N SER A 100 -8.11 -4.59 13.79
CA SER A 100 -7.76 -4.02 12.50
C SER A 100 -6.77 -2.87 12.64
N TYR A 101 -6.04 -2.57 11.56
CA TYR A 101 -5.12 -1.43 11.52
C TYR A 101 -5.80 -0.12 11.97
N ASP A 102 -7.00 0.16 11.42
CA ASP A 102 -7.76 1.38 11.75
C ASP A 102 -8.17 1.40 13.22
N GLY A 103 -8.71 0.27 13.73
CA GLY A 103 -9.15 0.17 15.12
C GLY A 103 -8.00 0.32 16.13
N VAL A 104 -6.83 -0.25 15.83
CA VAL A 104 -5.63 -0.13 16.69
C VAL A 104 -5.08 1.29 16.65
N VAL A 105 -4.97 1.92 15.48
CA VAL A 105 -4.50 3.30 15.34
C VAL A 105 -5.43 4.26 16.08
N ASP A 106 -6.75 4.13 15.90
CA ASP A 106 -7.75 4.95 16.60
C ASP A 106 -7.61 4.81 18.13
N LEU A 107 -7.47 3.58 18.62
CA LEU A 107 -7.30 3.32 20.06
C LEU A 107 -6.01 3.94 20.60
N LEU A 108 -4.89 3.75 19.90
CA LEU A 108 -3.58 4.27 20.32
C LEU A 108 -3.52 5.80 20.34
N THR A 109 -4.38 6.49 19.57
CA THR A 109 -4.44 7.96 19.60
C THR A 109 -5.23 8.49 20.81
N ILE A 110 -6.14 7.69 21.34
CA ILE A 110 -7.01 8.06 22.47
C ILE A 110 -6.36 7.70 23.82
N ILE A 111 -5.72 6.53 23.93
CA ILE A 111 -5.12 6.00 25.16
C ILE A 111 -4.21 7.02 25.88
N PRO A 112 -3.28 7.72 25.20
CA PRO A 112 -2.33 8.60 25.88
C PRO A 112 -2.98 9.72 26.69
N VAL A 113 -4.19 10.14 26.35
CA VAL A 113 -4.88 11.24 27.06
C VAL A 113 -5.39 10.78 28.42
N PHE A 114 -5.81 9.52 28.55
CA PHE A 114 -6.37 8.99 29.78
C PHE A 114 -5.28 8.53 30.78
N PHE A 115 -4.10 8.16 30.30
CA PHE A 115 -3.02 7.62 31.13
C PHE A 115 -1.88 8.61 31.38
N LEU A 116 -2.10 9.90 31.15
CA LEU A 116 -1.06 10.92 30.99
C LEU A 116 -0.41 11.45 32.27
N SER A 117 -0.79 11.02 33.46
CA SER A 117 -0.40 11.72 34.69
C SER A 117 1.02 11.39 35.20
N GLY A 118 1.91 10.75 34.45
CA GLY A 118 3.26 10.53 34.99
C GLY A 118 4.30 9.85 34.12
N PHE A 119 3.94 9.15 33.07
CA PHE A 119 4.91 8.34 32.33
C PHE A 119 5.35 9.01 31.03
N VAL A 120 6.66 9.32 30.88
CA VAL A 120 7.24 9.96 29.68
C VAL A 120 6.92 9.17 28.40
N ALA A 121 6.89 7.83 28.48
CA ALA A 121 6.56 6.97 27.36
C ALA A 121 5.16 7.24 26.77
N PHE A 122 4.15 7.55 27.58
CA PHE A 122 2.81 7.86 27.07
C PHE A 122 2.72 9.22 26.38
N ARG A 123 3.57 10.18 26.75
CA ARG A 123 3.71 11.44 26.01
C ARG A 123 4.25 11.20 24.60
N MET A 124 5.22 10.29 24.46
CA MET A 124 5.76 9.87 23.16
C MET A 124 4.70 9.20 22.28
N LEU A 125 3.76 8.44 22.86
CA LEU A 125 2.68 7.80 22.10
C LEU A 125 1.72 8.81 21.43
N ARG A 126 1.71 10.09 21.83
CA ARG A 126 0.94 11.12 21.13
C ARG A 126 1.37 11.27 19.67
N VAL A 127 2.65 11.01 19.34
CA VAL A 127 3.17 11.03 17.98
C VAL A 127 2.43 10.03 17.08
N ILE A 128 1.89 8.94 17.64
CA ILE A 128 1.08 7.96 16.91
C ILE A 128 -0.14 8.60 16.24
N ARG A 129 -0.63 9.74 16.74
CA ARG A 129 -1.74 10.49 16.11
C ARG A 129 -1.43 10.92 14.67
N ILE A 130 -0.17 11.07 14.31
CA ILE A 130 0.24 11.34 12.93
C ILE A 130 -0.21 10.20 11.99
N PHE A 131 -0.27 8.95 12.50
CA PHE A 131 -0.75 7.82 11.72
C PHE A 131 -2.24 7.91 11.33
N HIS A 132 -3.04 8.75 12.02
CA HIS A 132 -4.39 9.08 11.56
C HIS A 132 -4.41 9.73 10.17
N LEU A 133 -3.37 10.48 9.78
CA LEU A 133 -3.27 11.07 8.44
C LEU A 133 -3.16 10.00 7.36
N PHE A 134 -2.52 8.87 7.63
CA PHE A 134 -2.42 7.77 6.66
C PHE A 134 -3.77 7.15 6.32
N ARG A 135 -4.75 7.25 7.21
CA ARG A 135 -6.10 6.75 6.98
C ARG A 135 -6.84 7.54 5.88
N ILE A 136 -6.64 8.85 5.83
CA ILE A 136 -7.22 9.70 4.79
C ILE A 136 -6.68 9.30 3.42
N ASN A 137 -5.44 8.91 3.40
CA ASN A 137 -4.67 8.59 2.22
C ASN A 137 -4.90 7.15 1.70
N SER A 138 -5.54 6.28 2.49
CA SER A 138 -5.88 4.91 2.07
C SER A 138 -6.89 4.87 0.90
N LYS A 139 -7.50 6.01 0.55
CA LYS A 139 -8.40 6.22 -0.57
C LYS A 139 -7.75 6.68 -1.87
N TYR A 140 -6.55 7.24 -1.76
CA TYR A 140 -5.80 7.62 -2.95
C TYR A 140 -5.11 6.38 -3.49
N ASP A 141 -5.34 6.08 -4.75
CA ASP A 141 -4.72 4.94 -5.45
C ASP A 141 -3.21 4.91 -5.27
N SER A 142 -2.58 6.07 -5.08
CA SER A 142 -1.15 6.20 -4.82
C SER A 142 -0.66 5.43 -3.59
N PHE A 143 -1.41 5.43 -2.47
CA PHE A 143 -1.02 4.68 -1.26
C PHE A 143 -1.25 3.18 -1.40
N ASN A 144 -2.31 2.81 -2.10
CA ASN A 144 -2.56 1.41 -2.44
C ASN A 144 -1.43 0.87 -3.33
N VAL A 145 -0.97 1.67 -4.30
CA VAL A 145 0.19 1.33 -5.14
C VAL A 145 1.45 1.11 -4.30
N ILE A 146 1.77 2.03 -3.37
CA ILE A 146 2.91 1.89 -2.46
C ILE A 146 2.82 0.58 -1.66
N LYS A 147 1.67 0.34 -1.03
CA LYS A 147 1.41 -0.88 -0.25
C LYS A 147 1.57 -2.14 -1.09
N ILE A 148 0.99 -2.18 -2.28
CA ILE A 148 1.06 -3.32 -3.19
C ILE A 148 2.51 -3.59 -3.59
N VAL A 149 3.26 -2.56 -3.98
CA VAL A 149 4.67 -2.68 -4.37
C VAL A 149 5.52 -3.21 -3.22
N LEU A 150 5.39 -2.62 -2.01
CA LEU A 150 6.13 -3.06 -0.84
C LEU A 150 5.81 -4.51 -0.47
N LEU A 151 4.55 -4.93 -0.53
CA LEU A 151 4.16 -6.31 -0.24
C LEU A 151 4.65 -7.28 -1.31
N ARG A 152 4.50 -6.96 -2.61
CA ARG A 152 4.95 -7.81 -3.72
C ARG A 152 6.46 -8.00 -3.74
N LYS A 153 7.22 -6.94 -3.49
CA LYS A 153 8.69 -6.95 -3.50
C LYS A 153 9.31 -7.19 -2.12
N SER A 154 8.49 -7.47 -1.09
CA SER A 154 8.94 -7.61 0.30
C SER A 154 10.10 -8.58 0.49
N ARG A 155 10.08 -9.75 -0.15
CA ARG A 155 11.17 -10.75 -0.06
C ARG A 155 12.48 -10.19 -0.58
N GLN A 156 12.46 -9.48 -1.71
CA GLN A 156 13.64 -8.88 -2.32
C GLN A 156 14.16 -7.71 -1.48
N ILE A 157 13.25 -6.88 -0.96
CA ILE A 157 13.59 -5.77 -0.06
C ILE A 157 14.22 -6.31 1.23
N ILE A 158 13.62 -7.30 1.88
CA ILE A 158 14.16 -7.90 3.11
C ILE A 158 15.53 -8.51 2.86
N SER A 159 15.72 -9.24 1.74
CA SER A 159 17.02 -9.80 1.39
C SER A 159 18.09 -8.73 1.18
N SER A 160 17.77 -7.64 0.50
CA SER A 160 18.72 -6.53 0.30
C SER A 160 19.04 -5.79 1.61
N MET A 161 18.04 -5.57 2.48
CA MET A 161 18.25 -4.99 3.81
C MET A 161 19.12 -5.88 4.70
N PHE A 162 18.98 -7.21 4.58
CA PHE A 162 19.83 -8.15 5.29
C PHE A 162 21.30 -8.07 4.86
N ILE A 163 21.56 -7.91 3.55
CA ILE A 163 22.91 -7.71 3.03
C ILE A 163 23.52 -6.40 3.56
N ILE A 164 22.75 -5.30 3.57
CA ILE A 164 23.16 -4.02 4.15
C ILE A 164 23.49 -4.19 5.64
N PHE A 165 22.65 -4.92 6.37
CA PHE A 165 22.88 -5.20 7.80
C PHE A 165 24.19 -5.96 8.02
N ILE A 166 24.50 -6.98 7.20
CA ILE A 166 25.79 -7.70 7.27
C ILE A 166 26.96 -6.75 6.99
N LEU A 167 26.83 -5.87 5.99
CA LEU A 167 27.89 -4.86 5.71
C LEU A 167 28.07 -3.95 6.92
N MET A 168 26.99 -3.46 7.54
CA MET A 168 27.11 -2.60 8.74
C MET A 168 27.79 -3.31 9.89
N MET A 169 27.47 -4.58 10.15
CA MET A 169 28.13 -5.38 11.19
C MET A 169 29.60 -5.60 10.88
N ALA A 170 29.96 -5.96 9.65
CA ALA A 170 31.34 -6.12 9.23
C ALA A 170 32.12 -4.81 9.32
N SER A 171 31.54 -3.71 8.89
CA SER A 171 32.12 -2.36 8.96
C SER A 171 32.39 -1.92 10.39
N SER A 172 31.44 -2.20 11.29
CA SER A 172 31.58 -1.91 12.71
C SER A 172 32.76 -2.65 13.34
N LEU A 173 32.88 -3.97 13.08
CA LEU A 173 34.01 -4.78 13.58
C LEU A 173 35.34 -4.33 12.99
N CYS A 174 35.38 -4.01 11.70
CA CYS A 174 36.58 -3.48 11.04
C CYS A 174 37.04 -2.17 11.68
N MET A 175 36.10 -1.22 11.88
CA MET A 175 36.45 0.05 12.50
C MET A 175 36.86 -0.10 13.96
N TYR A 176 36.20 -0.94 14.71
CA TYR A 176 36.64 -1.24 16.07
C TYR A 176 38.07 -1.78 16.09
N SER A 177 38.39 -2.74 15.22
CA SER A 177 39.74 -3.36 15.18
C SER A 177 40.83 -2.37 14.79
N THR A 178 40.52 -1.36 13.97
CA THR A 178 41.53 -0.41 13.48
C THR A 178 41.66 0.85 14.33
N GLU A 179 40.55 1.27 14.97
CA GLU A 179 40.47 2.58 15.63
C GLU A 179 40.48 2.48 17.17
N HIS A 180 40.13 1.34 17.74
CA HIS A 180 40.03 1.20 19.20
C HIS A 180 41.33 1.58 19.94
N ALA A 181 42.48 1.15 19.42
CA ALA A 181 43.76 1.47 20.04
C ALA A 181 44.12 2.97 19.98
N ALA A 182 43.70 3.67 18.92
CA ALA A 182 43.96 5.08 18.72
C ALA A 182 42.96 6.00 19.42
N GLN A 183 41.71 5.54 19.55
CA GLN A 183 40.60 6.32 20.16
C GLN A 183 39.64 5.41 20.96
N PRO A 184 40.11 4.86 22.13
CA PRO A 184 39.34 3.87 22.90
C PRO A 184 38.04 4.44 23.50
N GLY A 185 37.96 5.76 23.68
CA GLY A 185 36.74 6.44 24.18
C GLY A 185 35.66 6.59 23.14
N VAL A 186 35.99 6.55 21.84
CA VAL A 186 35.04 6.68 20.72
C VAL A 186 34.65 5.32 20.21
N PHE A 187 35.61 4.48 19.83
CA PHE A 187 35.36 3.08 19.45
C PHE A 187 35.58 2.14 20.65
N SER A 188 34.79 2.34 21.72
CA SER A 188 34.95 1.59 22.98
C SER A 188 34.64 0.09 22.85
N ASN A 189 33.74 -0.26 21.93
CA ASN A 189 33.37 -1.64 21.61
C ASN A 189 32.80 -1.71 20.17
N ALA A 190 32.52 -2.92 19.69
CA ALA A 190 31.96 -3.10 18.34
C ALA A 190 30.62 -2.38 18.13
N PHE A 191 29.78 -2.23 19.18
CA PHE A 191 28.50 -1.55 19.05
C PHE A 191 28.65 -0.02 18.81
N SER A 192 29.71 0.62 19.37
CA SER A 192 30.00 2.03 19.05
C SER A 192 30.32 2.21 17.56
N GLY A 193 30.96 1.22 16.94
CA GLY A 193 31.21 1.19 15.50
C GLY A 193 29.95 1.05 14.64
N ILE A 194 28.84 0.46 15.17
CA ILE A 194 27.57 0.35 14.45
C ILE A 194 27.01 1.74 14.14
N TRP A 195 27.04 2.67 15.09
CA TRP A 195 26.57 4.03 14.87
C TRP A 195 27.30 4.71 13.71
N TRP A 196 28.63 4.58 13.71
CA TRP A 196 29.45 5.07 12.60
C TRP A 196 29.10 4.36 11.28
N ALA A 197 28.99 3.04 11.29
CA ALA A 197 28.68 2.25 10.11
C ALA A 197 27.29 2.60 9.53
N VAL A 198 26.27 2.79 10.37
CA VAL A 198 24.94 3.22 9.95
C VAL A 198 25.02 4.59 9.29
N SER A 199 25.69 5.58 9.92
CA SER A 199 25.79 6.93 9.37
C SER A 199 26.55 6.97 8.04
N THR A 200 27.55 6.12 7.88
CA THR A 200 28.38 6.08 6.67
C THR A 200 27.73 5.28 5.55
N VAL A 201 27.26 4.06 5.83
CA VAL A 201 26.64 3.17 4.83
C VAL A 201 25.33 3.75 4.31
N LEU A 202 24.50 4.35 5.19
CA LEU A 202 23.28 5.03 4.78
C LEU A 202 23.51 6.46 4.26
N THR A 203 24.77 6.87 4.10
CA THR A 203 25.17 8.19 3.55
C THR A 203 24.66 9.39 4.33
N VAL A 204 24.42 9.26 5.65
CA VAL A 204 23.99 10.36 6.54
C VAL A 204 25.18 11.23 6.93
N GLY A 205 26.27 10.62 7.44
CA GLY A 205 27.53 11.29 7.73
C GLY A 205 27.45 12.37 8.83
N TYR A 206 26.98 12.03 10.02
CA TYR A 206 26.87 12.99 11.14
C TYR A 206 28.20 13.66 11.51
N GLY A 207 29.35 12.95 11.34
CA GLY A 207 30.67 13.49 11.63
C GLY A 207 31.05 13.55 13.12
N ASP A 208 30.22 12.98 13.99
CA ASP A 208 30.44 12.86 15.43
C ASP A 208 31.45 11.76 15.77
N ILE A 209 31.47 10.69 14.98
CA ILE A 209 32.40 9.57 15.04
C ILE A 209 33.05 9.41 13.66
N TYR A 210 34.40 9.37 13.60
CA TYR A 210 35.14 9.18 12.36
C TYR A 210 36.51 8.53 12.61
N PRO A 211 37.09 7.82 11.61
CA PRO A 211 38.44 7.23 11.74
C PRO A 211 39.52 8.26 11.72
N ILE A 212 40.51 8.11 12.60
CA ILE A 212 41.70 8.98 12.65
C ILE A 212 42.96 8.28 12.10
N THR A 213 43.03 6.94 12.18
CA THR A 213 44.19 6.18 11.67
C THR A 213 44.17 6.14 10.13
N LEU A 214 45.34 6.00 9.54
CA LEU A 214 45.49 5.89 8.08
C LEU A 214 44.74 4.65 7.55
N LEU A 215 44.86 3.50 8.24
CA LEU A 215 44.22 2.27 7.85
C LEU A 215 42.68 2.40 7.99
N GLY A 216 42.19 2.98 9.08
CA GLY A 216 40.76 3.24 9.29
C GLY A 216 40.19 4.18 8.20
N LYS A 217 40.90 5.22 7.80
CA LYS A 217 40.47 6.10 6.70
C LYS A 217 40.39 5.38 5.36
N CYS A 218 41.39 4.54 5.03
CA CYS A 218 41.35 3.73 3.81
C CYS A 218 40.17 2.77 3.82
N MET A 219 39.92 2.08 4.94
CA MET A 219 38.77 1.19 5.09
C MET A 219 37.44 1.95 5.01
N ALA A 220 37.35 3.13 5.62
CA ALA A 220 36.16 3.97 5.54
C ALA A 220 35.79 4.33 4.09
N ILE A 221 36.78 4.64 3.26
CA ILE A 221 36.51 4.92 1.84
C ILE A 221 35.92 3.69 1.14
N VAL A 222 36.51 2.52 1.33
CA VAL A 222 35.99 1.27 0.73
C VAL A 222 34.57 0.97 1.22
N ILE A 223 34.34 1.09 2.52
CA ILE A 223 33.02 0.85 3.15
C ILE A 223 31.98 1.84 2.60
N ALA A 224 32.33 3.11 2.46
CA ALA A 224 31.45 4.13 1.91
C ALA A 224 31.03 3.80 0.46
N PHE A 225 31.97 3.41 -0.41
CA PHE A 225 31.65 2.98 -1.77
C PHE A 225 30.73 1.75 -1.79
N MET A 226 31.05 0.74 -0.97
CA MET A 226 30.19 -0.45 -0.85
C MET A 226 28.80 -0.10 -0.33
N GLY A 227 28.71 0.82 0.64
CA GLY A 227 27.45 1.31 1.18
C GLY A 227 26.54 1.91 0.10
N VAL A 228 27.08 2.86 -0.69
CA VAL A 228 26.34 3.49 -1.80
C VAL A 228 25.82 2.44 -2.79
N LEU A 229 26.66 1.48 -3.19
CA LEU A 229 26.26 0.43 -4.11
C LEU A 229 25.15 -0.46 -3.55
N LEU A 230 25.24 -0.86 -2.28
CA LEU A 230 24.27 -1.74 -1.66
C LEU A 230 22.93 -1.04 -1.36
N VAL A 231 22.94 0.23 -0.97
CA VAL A 231 21.71 1.01 -0.72
C VAL A 231 20.96 1.29 -2.03
N ALA A 232 21.63 1.33 -3.17
CA ALA A 232 20.99 1.45 -4.47
C ALA A 232 20.09 0.25 -4.81
N ILE A 233 20.37 -0.95 -4.27
CA ILE A 233 19.61 -2.18 -4.57
C ILE A 233 18.15 -2.09 -4.12
N PRO A 234 17.82 -1.87 -2.81
CA PRO A 234 16.42 -1.75 -2.39
C PRO A 234 15.71 -0.58 -3.06
N THR A 235 16.40 0.53 -3.31
CA THR A 235 15.84 1.67 -4.03
C THR A 235 15.45 1.29 -5.47
N GLY A 236 16.33 0.57 -6.18
CA GLY A 236 16.05 0.07 -7.52
C GLY A 236 14.89 -0.93 -7.55
N ILE A 237 14.81 -1.85 -6.59
CA ILE A 237 13.70 -2.82 -6.46
C ILE A 237 12.36 -2.11 -6.28
N ILE A 238 12.32 -1.09 -5.42
CA ILE A 238 11.11 -0.30 -5.16
C ILE A 238 10.72 0.48 -6.42
N SER A 239 11.67 1.17 -7.06
CA SER A 239 11.42 1.93 -8.30
C SER A 239 10.90 1.04 -9.43
N ALA A 240 11.51 -0.12 -9.65
CA ALA A 240 11.04 -1.09 -10.64
C ALA A 240 9.63 -1.61 -10.31
N GLY A 241 9.32 -1.85 -9.02
CA GLY A 241 8.00 -2.24 -8.57
C GLY A 241 6.92 -1.18 -8.85
N PHE A 242 7.25 0.09 -8.71
CA PHE A 242 6.34 1.19 -9.07
C PHE A 242 6.07 1.23 -10.57
N VAL A 243 7.11 1.16 -11.41
CA VAL A 243 6.96 1.15 -12.87
C VAL A 243 6.06 -0.02 -13.30
N GLU A 244 6.30 -1.23 -12.78
CA GLU A 244 5.48 -2.41 -13.06
C GLU A 244 4.02 -2.20 -12.67
N GLN A 245 3.76 -1.62 -11.48
CA GLN A 245 2.39 -1.41 -11.01
C GLN A 245 1.65 -0.34 -11.82
N TYR A 246 2.32 0.75 -12.21
CA TYR A 246 1.72 1.79 -13.06
C TYR A 246 1.42 1.25 -14.47
N GLN A 247 2.30 0.43 -15.03
CA GLN A 247 2.06 -0.20 -16.32
C GLN A 247 0.87 -1.18 -16.26
N ASN A 248 0.75 -1.96 -15.17
CA ASN A 248 -0.39 -2.85 -14.99
C ASN A 248 -1.71 -2.07 -14.89
N ASN A 249 -1.74 -0.99 -14.11
CA ASN A 249 -2.94 -0.15 -14.00
C ASN A 249 -3.32 0.48 -15.36
N ALA A 250 -2.33 1.00 -16.10
CA ALA A 250 -2.57 1.57 -17.44
C ALA A 250 -3.08 0.50 -18.44
N ASN A 251 -2.57 -0.73 -18.34
CA ASN A 251 -3.05 -1.84 -19.16
C ASN A 251 -4.47 -2.30 -18.75
N GLU A 252 -4.83 -2.20 -17.48
CA GLU A 252 -6.20 -2.47 -17.02
C GLU A 252 -7.19 -1.40 -17.49
N GLU A 253 -6.79 -0.11 -17.47
CA GLU A 253 -7.60 0.98 -18.01
C GLU A 253 -7.72 0.95 -19.55
N SER A 254 -6.68 0.48 -20.23
CA SER A 254 -6.67 0.33 -21.70
C SER A 254 -7.32 -0.97 -22.19
N LYS A 255 -7.70 -1.88 -21.31
CA LYS A 255 -8.54 -3.05 -21.65
C LYS A 255 -9.95 -2.63 -22.00
N VAL A 256 -10.10 -1.88 -23.13
CA VAL A 256 -11.37 -1.65 -23.81
C VAL A 256 -11.95 -2.95 -24.38
N VAL A 257 -11.13 -3.99 -24.51
CA VAL A 257 -11.52 -5.35 -24.87
C VAL A 257 -11.29 -6.25 -23.66
N ASP A 258 -12.37 -6.79 -23.13
CA ASP A 258 -12.35 -7.82 -22.09
C ASP A 258 -11.68 -9.05 -22.66
N VAL A 259 -10.36 -9.23 -22.39
CA VAL A 259 -9.57 -10.34 -22.93
C VAL A 259 -10.10 -11.69 -22.43
N ASP A 260 -10.78 -11.69 -21.28
CA ASP A 260 -11.49 -12.85 -20.75
C ASP A 260 -12.69 -13.28 -21.63
N GLU A 261 -13.11 -12.43 -22.57
CA GLU A 261 -14.13 -12.73 -23.59
C GLU A 261 -13.55 -13.20 -24.93
N ILE A 262 -12.23 -13.34 -25.10
CA ILE A 262 -11.61 -13.82 -26.33
C ILE A 262 -11.23 -15.29 -26.19
N GLY A 263 -11.68 -16.11 -27.10
CA GLY A 263 -11.36 -17.54 -27.16
C GLY A 263 -10.92 -17.98 -28.52
N GLU A 264 -10.22 -19.11 -28.58
CA GLU A 264 -9.79 -19.75 -29.79
C GLU A 264 -10.78 -20.88 -30.17
N LEU A 265 -11.17 -20.91 -31.43
CA LEU A 265 -12.06 -21.94 -31.98
C LEU A 265 -11.37 -22.57 -33.20
N LEU A 266 -10.95 -23.85 -33.07
CA LEU A 266 -10.42 -24.61 -34.17
C LEU A 266 -11.57 -25.04 -35.09
N VAL A 267 -11.44 -24.79 -36.38
CA VAL A 267 -12.36 -25.23 -37.41
C VAL A 267 -11.98 -26.63 -37.87
N ASP A 268 -12.69 -27.65 -37.38
CA ASP A 268 -12.57 -29.04 -37.79
C ASP A 268 -13.64 -29.40 -38.86
N ASP A 269 -13.57 -30.59 -39.44
CA ASP A 269 -14.50 -31.06 -40.48
C ASP A 269 -15.96 -31.16 -39.98
N VAL A 270 -16.19 -31.20 -38.68
CA VAL A 270 -17.51 -31.23 -38.03
C VAL A 270 -18.00 -29.85 -37.69
N SER A 271 -17.13 -28.84 -37.79
CA SER A 271 -17.50 -27.47 -37.37
C SER A 271 -18.49 -26.86 -38.35
N LYS A 272 -19.46 -26.13 -37.80
CA LYS A 272 -20.48 -25.41 -38.57
C LYS A 272 -19.93 -24.22 -39.36
N PHE A 273 -18.65 -23.88 -39.21
CA PHE A 273 -18.01 -22.69 -39.76
C PHE A 273 -17.28 -22.96 -41.08
N GLY A 274 -16.89 -24.21 -41.34
CA GLY A 274 -16.14 -24.59 -42.54
C GLY A 274 -16.87 -24.26 -43.84
N GLY A 275 -16.18 -23.68 -44.84
CA GLY A 275 -16.69 -23.34 -46.15
C GLY A 275 -17.56 -22.08 -46.24
N ARG A 276 -17.89 -21.44 -45.13
CA ARG A 276 -18.68 -20.19 -45.07
C ARG A 276 -17.79 -18.97 -45.12
N THR A 277 -18.37 -17.83 -45.50
CA THR A 277 -17.69 -16.55 -45.35
C THR A 277 -17.77 -16.03 -43.93
N ILE A 278 -16.83 -15.16 -43.52
CA ILE A 278 -16.83 -14.49 -42.19
C ILE A 278 -18.17 -13.80 -41.98
N LEU A 279 -18.71 -13.09 -42.97
CA LEU A 279 -20.00 -12.40 -42.90
C LEU A 279 -21.14 -13.38 -42.58
N GLN A 280 -21.22 -14.48 -43.30
CA GLN A 280 -22.24 -15.51 -43.10
C GLN A 280 -22.13 -16.13 -41.70
N ALA A 281 -20.92 -16.41 -41.22
CA ALA A 281 -20.68 -16.97 -39.93
C ALA A 281 -21.10 -15.98 -38.82
N THR A 282 -20.82 -14.70 -39.00
CA THR A 282 -21.21 -13.62 -38.04
C THR A 282 -22.73 -13.45 -37.97
N GLU A 283 -23.41 -13.40 -39.12
CA GLU A 283 -24.88 -13.21 -39.18
C GLU A 283 -25.64 -14.43 -38.66
N GLU A 284 -25.22 -15.65 -39.02
CA GLU A 284 -25.96 -16.88 -38.69
C GLU A 284 -25.73 -17.33 -37.24
N TYR A 285 -24.50 -17.14 -36.72
CA TYR A 285 -24.14 -17.61 -35.35
C TYR A 285 -23.97 -16.47 -34.32
N GLY A 286 -24.05 -15.21 -34.72
CA GLY A 286 -23.87 -14.08 -33.84
C GLY A 286 -22.47 -14.00 -33.21
N VAL A 287 -21.45 -14.50 -33.93
CA VAL A 287 -20.05 -14.60 -33.46
C VAL A 287 -19.21 -13.52 -34.10
N ASN A 288 -18.61 -12.66 -33.28
CA ASN A 288 -17.64 -11.71 -33.79
C ASN A 288 -16.25 -12.38 -33.93
N ILE A 289 -15.75 -12.48 -35.15
CA ILE A 289 -14.44 -13.06 -35.48
C ILE A 289 -13.45 -11.88 -35.59
N TYR A 290 -12.43 -11.87 -34.74
CA TYR A 290 -11.44 -10.80 -34.68
C TYR A 290 -10.20 -11.10 -35.56
N MET A 291 -9.87 -12.37 -35.70
CA MET A 291 -8.68 -12.83 -36.45
C MET A 291 -8.86 -14.27 -36.87
N VAL A 292 -8.29 -14.61 -38.02
CA VAL A 292 -8.18 -15.99 -38.52
C VAL A 292 -6.70 -16.36 -38.60
N LEU A 293 -6.33 -17.44 -37.91
CA LEU A 293 -4.98 -18.02 -38.02
C LEU A 293 -5.03 -19.23 -38.98
N ARG A 294 -4.31 -19.13 -40.07
CA ARG A 294 -4.18 -20.20 -41.09
C ARG A 294 -2.71 -20.44 -41.40
N ASP A 295 -2.24 -21.66 -41.31
CA ASP A 295 -0.86 -22.07 -41.62
C ASP A 295 0.19 -21.13 -40.96
N ASN A 296 0.00 -20.81 -39.68
CA ASN A 296 0.85 -19.89 -38.90
C ASN A 296 0.83 -18.41 -39.35
N MET A 297 -0.10 -18.03 -40.24
CA MET A 297 -0.31 -16.64 -40.67
C MET A 297 -1.56 -16.06 -40.01
N SER A 298 -1.46 -14.78 -39.55
CA SER A 298 -2.59 -14.02 -39.02
C SER A 298 -3.28 -13.28 -40.19
N ILE A 299 -4.54 -13.61 -40.45
CA ILE A 299 -5.35 -13.00 -41.50
C ILE A 299 -6.41 -12.10 -40.86
N LEU A 300 -6.50 -10.86 -41.34
CA LEU A 300 -7.58 -9.97 -40.93
C LEU A 300 -8.90 -10.46 -41.52
N PRO A 301 -9.98 -10.59 -40.72
CA PRO A 301 -11.27 -11.09 -41.16
C PRO A 301 -11.98 -10.05 -42.05
N THR A 302 -11.90 -10.24 -43.37
CA THR A 302 -12.76 -9.53 -44.32
C THR A 302 -14.06 -10.31 -44.51
N GLY A 303 -15.19 -9.61 -44.73
CA GLY A 303 -16.51 -10.23 -44.76
C GLY A 303 -16.65 -11.37 -45.83
N ASP A 304 -15.87 -11.30 -46.90
CA ASP A 304 -15.81 -12.26 -48.03
C ASP A 304 -14.80 -13.39 -47.83
N LEU A 305 -13.95 -13.32 -46.80
CA LEU A 305 -12.98 -14.36 -46.49
C LEU A 305 -13.69 -15.68 -46.16
N LYS A 306 -13.38 -16.75 -46.91
CA LYS A 306 -13.89 -18.11 -46.63
C LYS A 306 -13.08 -18.77 -45.53
N ILE A 307 -13.80 -19.26 -44.52
CA ILE A 307 -13.25 -20.08 -43.44
C ILE A 307 -12.93 -21.47 -43.96
N GLN A 308 -11.73 -21.98 -43.72
CA GLN A 308 -11.26 -23.30 -44.15
C GLN A 308 -11.11 -24.22 -42.94
N THR A 309 -11.19 -25.52 -43.18
CA THR A 309 -10.83 -26.53 -42.19
C THR A 309 -9.36 -26.37 -41.80
N GLY A 310 -9.06 -26.39 -40.50
CA GLY A 310 -7.73 -26.13 -39.95
C GLY A 310 -7.51 -24.67 -39.52
N ASP A 311 -8.41 -23.74 -39.84
CA ASP A 311 -8.33 -22.38 -39.36
C ASP A 311 -8.57 -22.33 -37.83
N ILE A 312 -7.83 -21.49 -37.14
CA ILE A 312 -8.14 -21.11 -35.76
C ILE A 312 -8.75 -19.70 -35.79
N LEU A 313 -10.01 -19.63 -35.35
CA LEU A 313 -10.74 -18.38 -35.28
C LEU A 313 -10.59 -17.78 -33.87
N ILE A 314 -10.13 -16.55 -33.78
CA ILE A 314 -10.15 -15.77 -32.54
C ILE A 314 -11.50 -15.09 -32.43
N VAL A 315 -12.32 -15.51 -31.46
CA VAL A 315 -13.73 -15.11 -31.35
C VAL A 315 -14.05 -14.59 -29.93
N LYS A 316 -15.15 -13.86 -29.80
CA LYS A 316 -15.63 -13.41 -28.50
C LYS A 316 -16.16 -14.58 -27.66
N SER A 317 -15.75 -14.68 -26.38
CA SER A 317 -15.89 -15.90 -25.55
C SER A 317 -17.33 -16.25 -25.11
N LYS A 318 -18.29 -15.32 -25.19
CA LYS A 318 -19.71 -15.62 -24.92
C LYS A 318 -20.27 -16.84 -25.69
N PHE A 319 -19.63 -17.19 -26.79
CA PHE A 319 -19.97 -18.37 -27.56
C PHE A 319 -19.40 -19.66 -26.95
N LEU A 320 -18.29 -19.58 -26.24
CA LEU A 320 -17.59 -20.74 -25.64
C LEU A 320 -18.25 -21.20 -24.34
N GLU A 321 -18.81 -20.29 -23.53
CA GLU A 321 -19.57 -20.62 -22.32
C GLU A 321 -20.81 -21.48 -22.64
N LYS A 322 -21.50 -21.18 -23.72
CA LYS A 322 -22.68 -21.95 -24.18
C LYS A 322 -22.34 -23.39 -24.56
N ARG A 323 -21.09 -23.66 -24.95
CA ARG A 323 -20.62 -24.99 -25.33
C ARG A 323 -20.16 -25.84 -24.13
N ARG A 324 -19.61 -25.18 -23.07
CA ARG A 324 -19.26 -25.85 -21.80
C ARG A 324 -20.49 -26.27 -21.01
N GLY A 325 -21.56 -25.49 -21.07
CA GLY A 325 -22.84 -25.82 -20.38
C GLY A 325 -23.63 -26.94 -21.04
N SER A 326 -23.41 -27.25 -22.33
CA SER A 326 -24.10 -28.32 -23.04
C SER A 326 -23.37 -29.68 -23.07
N SER A 327 -22.14 -29.74 -22.55
CA SER A 327 -21.36 -30.99 -22.40
C SER A 327 -21.41 -31.57 -20.98
N LEU A 328 -22.20 -31.00 -20.08
CA LEU A 328 -22.42 -31.45 -18.71
C LEU A 328 -23.89 -31.79 -18.39
N SER A 329 -24.72 -32.00 -19.46
CA SER A 329 -26.09 -32.50 -19.31
C SER A 329 -26.24 -33.87 -20.00
#